data_a96378b82646453f88309f74ab2f4ff9
#
_entry.id   a96378b82646453f88309f74ab2f4ff9
#
_cell.length_a   1.000
_cell.length_b   1.000
_cell.length_c   1.000
_cell.angle_alpha   90.00
_cell.angle_beta   90.00
_cell.angle_gamma   90.00
#
_symmetry.space_group_name_H-M   'P 1'
#
loop_
_entity.id
_entity.type
_entity.pdbx_description
1 polymer ?
#
loop_
_entity_poly.entity_id
_entity_poly.type
_entity_poly.pdbx_seq_one_letter_code
_entity_poly.pdbx_strand_id
1 'polypeptide(L)'
;MVQVSDSLGGAVVVDALAVRRLSKVFAIPFRKEPLVAVNGVSFSVRPGEVYGLLGPNGSGKSTTMKILMGLLEPSDGATEIFGRNSREVESRESVGFLPENPYFYKFLTGLETVEFF
;
A
#
# COMPACT_ATOMS: atom_id res chain seq x y z
N MET A 1 9.14 -11.63 -5.67
CA MET A 1 8.35 -10.76 -6.55
C MET A 1 7.58 -11.57 -7.56
N VAL A 2 6.32 -11.27 -7.73
CA VAL A 2 5.49 -11.97 -8.71
C VAL A 2 5.77 -11.40 -10.10
N GLN A 3 6.02 -12.29 -11.07
CA GLN A 3 6.22 -11.90 -12.45
C GLN A 3 4.89 -11.82 -13.17
N VAL A 4 4.71 -10.80 -13.98
CA VAL A 4 3.55 -10.72 -14.87
C VAL A 4 3.74 -11.72 -15.98
N SER A 5 2.78 -12.61 -16.14
CA SER A 5 2.82 -13.61 -17.20
C SER A 5 2.44 -13.00 -18.52
N ASP A 6 3.26 -13.23 -19.53
CA ASP A 6 2.95 -12.86 -20.91
C ASP A 6 2.36 -14.03 -21.70
N SER A 7 1.89 -15.05 -21.01
CA SER A 7 1.32 -16.26 -21.62
C SER A 7 0.07 -16.02 -22.46
N LEU A 8 -0.45 -14.81 -22.46
CA LEU A 8 -1.65 -14.44 -23.20
C LEU A 8 -1.33 -13.84 -24.59
N GLY A 9 -0.38 -14.42 -25.29
CA GLY A 9 -0.09 -14.02 -26.64
C GLY A 9 0.59 -12.65 -26.77
N GLY A 10 1.45 -12.31 -25.82
CA GLY A 10 2.18 -11.06 -25.83
C GLY A 10 1.42 -9.89 -25.24
N ALA A 11 0.22 -10.10 -24.71
CA ALA A 11 -0.51 -9.04 -24.03
C ALA A 11 0.19 -8.70 -22.73
N VAL A 12 0.43 -7.41 -22.48
CA VAL A 12 0.99 -6.93 -21.24
C VAL A 12 -0.14 -6.69 -20.26
N VAL A 13 -0.10 -7.40 -19.13
CA VAL A 13 -1.06 -7.19 -18.05
C VAL A 13 -0.40 -6.31 -17.00
N VAL A 14 -0.99 -5.14 -16.76
CA VAL A 14 -0.51 -4.23 -15.72
C VAL A 14 -0.97 -4.76 -14.37
N ASP A 15 -0.05 -4.85 -13.41
CA ASP A 15 -0.40 -5.24 -12.05
C ASP A 15 -1.34 -4.20 -11.43
N ALA A 16 -2.32 -4.68 -10.66
CA ALA A 16 -3.19 -3.78 -9.91
C ALA A 16 -2.38 -3.02 -8.86
N LEU A 17 -1.40 -3.69 -8.29
CA LEU A 17 -0.53 -3.15 -7.26
C LEU A 17 0.88 -3.65 -7.48
N ALA A 18 1.86 -2.78 -7.43
CA ALA A 18 3.27 -3.14 -7.50
C ALA A 18 4.05 -2.39 -6.43
N VAL A 19 4.81 -3.14 -5.65
CA VAL A 19 5.71 -2.61 -4.63
C VAL A 19 7.11 -3.09 -4.98
N ARG A 20 8.02 -2.14 -5.17
CA ARG A 20 9.38 -2.43 -5.63
C ARG A 20 10.41 -1.88 -4.66
N ARG A 21 11.12 -2.77 -4.00
CA ARG A 21 12.22 -2.46 -3.08
C ARG A 21 11.83 -1.39 -2.07
N LEU A 22 10.63 -1.51 -1.54
CA LEU A 22 10.09 -0.52 -0.62
C LEU A 22 10.85 -0.55 0.70
N SER A 23 11.28 0.62 1.12
CA SER A 23 11.92 0.80 2.43
C SER A 23 11.36 2.05 3.10
N LYS A 24 11.21 1.99 4.40
CA LYS A 24 10.80 3.12 5.21
C LYS A 24 11.56 3.12 6.53
N VAL A 25 12.22 4.23 6.78
CA VAL A 25 13.02 4.44 7.97
C VAL A 25 12.48 5.67 8.68
N PHE A 26 12.27 5.55 9.98
CA PHE A 26 11.83 6.66 10.83
C PHE A 26 12.96 7.08 11.74
N ALA A 27 13.23 8.38 11.79
CA ALA A 27 14.10 8.95 12.79
C ALA A 27 13.31 9.08 14.09
N ILE A 28 13.86 8.52 15.17
CA ILE A 28 13.21 8.59 16.49
C ILE A 28 13.94 9.63 17.33
N PRO A 29 13.24 10.61 17.90
CA PRO A 29 13.85 11.58 18.79
C PRO A 29 14.58 10.90 19.96
N PHE A 30 15.74 11.41 20.30
CA PHE A 30 16.59 10.91 21.40
C PHE A 30 17.16 9.51 21.20
N ARG A 31 17.04 8.92 20.03
CA ARG A 31 17.70 7.65 19.68
C ARG A 31 18.66 7.87 18.53
N LYS A 32 19.85 7.25 18.66
CA LYS A 32 20.88 7.34 17.61
C LYS A 32 20.53 6.48 16.40
N GLU A 33 19.86 5.35 16.64
CA GLU A 33 19.53 4.41 15.59
C GLU A 33 18.12 4.69 15.06
N PRO A 34 17.96 4.78 13.73
CA PRO A 34 16.63 4.92 13.13
C PRO A 34 15.84 3.61 13.25
N LEU A 35 14.53 3.73 13.23
CA LEU A 35 13.65 2.58 13.16
C LEU A 35 13.42 2.21 11.69
N VAL A 36 13.84 1.01 11.32
CA VAL A 36 13.57 0.48 9.99
C VAL A 36 12.22 -0.23 10.03
N ALA A 37 11.19 0.43 9.51
CA ALA A 37 9.84 -0.13 9.52
C ALA A 37 9.61 -1.09 8.36
N VAL A 38 10.17 -0.79 7.20
CA VAL A 38 10.09 -1.62 5.99
C VAL A 38 11.48 -1.68 5.37
N ASN A 39 11.91 -2.85 4.99
CA ASN A 39 13.27 -3.06 4.48
C ASN A 39 13.26 -3.84 3.17
N GLY A 40 13.27 -3.13 2.05
CA GLY A 40 13.46 -3.71 0.73
C GLY A 40 12.37 -4.68 0.29
N VAL A 41 11.13 -4.41 0.65
CA VAL A 41 10.01 -5.31 0.34
C VAL A 41 9.57 -5.13 -1.11
N SER A 42 9.37 -6.26 -1.80
CA SER A 42 8.85 -6.27 -3.17
C SER A 42 7.75 -7.31 -3.30
N PHE A 43 6.63 -6.91 -3.88
CA PHE A 43 5.54 -7.81 -4.26
C PHE A 43 4.65 -7.14 -5.28
N SER A 44 3.79 -7.92 -5.92
CA SER A 44 2.80 -7.38 -6.84
C SER A 44 1.50 -8.16 -6.71
N VAL A 45 0.41 -7.48 -7.06
CA VAL A 45 -0.94 -8.06 -7.03
C VAL A 45 -1.56 -7.86 -8.40
N ARG A 46 -2.04 -8.96 -8.99
CA ARG A 46 -2.70 -8.93 -10.30
C ARG A 46 -4.15 -8.50 -10.16
N PRO A 47 -4.74 -7.93 -11.23
CA PRO A 47 -6.18 -7.69 -11.24
C PRO A 47 -6.95 -8.98 -10.95
N GLY A 48 -7.97 -8.88 -10.09
CA GLY A 48 -8.79 -10.02 -9.71
C GLY A 48 -8.18 -10.96 -8.69
N GLU A 49 -6.96 -10.71 -8.24
CA GLU A 49 -6.27 -11.53 -7.27
C GLU A 49 -6.52 -11.04 -5.85
N VAL A 50 -6.63 -11.98 -4.91
CA VAL A 50 -6.64 -11.67 -3.48
C VAL A 50 -5.25 -11.97 -2.93
N TYR A 51 -4.61 -10.96 -2.36
CA TYR A 51 -3.26 -11.07 -1.85
C TYR A 51 -3.24 -10.80 -0.35
N GLY A 52 -2.71 -11.74 0.41
CA GLY A 52 -2.58 -11.62 1.86
C GLY A 52 -1.21 -11.07 2.26
N LEU A 53 -1.21 -10.00 3.05
CA LEU A 53 0.00 -9.45 3.64
C LEU A 53 0.00 -9.81 5.12
N LEU A 54 0.76 -10.85 5.45
CA LEU A 54 0.76 -11.44 6.77
C LEU A 54 2.02 -11.08 7.55
N GLY A 55 1.89 -11.01 8.85
CA GLY A 55 3.00 -10.77 9.75
C GLY A 55 2.50 -10.26 11.10
N PRO A 56 3.34 -10.33 12.14
CA PRO A 56 2.98 -9.82 13.46
C PRO A 56 2.90 -8.29 13.46
N ASN A 57 2.34 -7.72 14.51
CA ASN A 57 2.34 -6.28 14.71
C ASN A 57 3.79 -5.77 14.73
N GLY A 58 4.03 -4.65 14.05
CA GLY A 58 5.37 -4.11 13.94
C GLY A 58 6.19 -4.67 12.78
N SER A 59 5.60 -5.53 11.95
CA SER A 59 6.31 -6.11 10.79
C SER A 59 6.32 -5.22 9.55
N GLY A 60 5.75 -4.02 9.62
CA GLY A 60 5.72 -3.08 8.51
C GLY A 60 4.45 -3.13 7.66
N LYS A 61 3.46 -3.95 8.01
CA LYS A 61 2.20 -4.04 7.24
C LYS A 61 1.48 -2.70 7.16
N SER A 62 1.25 -2.08 8.32
CA SER A 62 0.56 -0.79 8.38
C SER A 62 1.33 0.30 7.66
N THR A 63 2.64 0.32 7.81
CA THR A 63 3.52 1.28 7.14
C THR A 63 3.43 1.13 5.63
N THR A 64 3.50 -0.10 5.14
CA THR A 64 3.37 -0.41 3.71
C THR A 64 2.02 0.06 3.17
N MET A 65 0.94 -0.22 3.90
CA MET A 65 -0.40 0.19 3.50
C MET A 65 -0.54 1.72 3.46
N LYS A 66 0.02 2.42 4.43
CA LYS A 66 0.00 3.88 4.44
C LYS A 66 0.76 4.48 3.26
N ILE A 67 1.87 3.88 2.88
CA ILE A 67 2.63 4.33 1.70
C ILE A 67 1.80 4.11 0.43
N LEU A 68 1.16 2.94 0.31
CA LEU A 68 0.30 2.65 -0.83
C LEU A 68 -0.88 3.60 -0.94
N MET A 69 -1.39 4.07 0.17
CA MET A 69 -2.49 5.03 0.21
C MET A 69 -2.04 6.49 0.04
N GLY A 70 -0.75 6.71 -0.14
CA GLY A 70 -0.22 8.07 -0.29
C GLY A 70 -0.20 8.89 1.00
N LEU A 71 -0.39 8.25 2.15
CA LEU A 71 -0.40 8.90 3.45
C LEU A 71 1.01 9.06 4.03
N LEU A 72 1.96 8.36 3.48
CA LEU A 72 3.33 8.31 3.95
C LEU A 72 4.27 8.19 2.77
N GLU A 73 5.38 8.92 2.79
CA GLU A 73 6.39 8.80 1.74
C GLU A 73 7.35 7.66 2.01
N PRO A 74 7.74 6.89 0.99
CA PRO A 74 8.79 5.89 1.15
C PRO A 74 10.13 6.56 1.35
N SER A 75 11.03 5.90 2.07
CA SER A 75 12.43 6.32 2.16
C SER A 75 13.20 5.88 0.92
N ASP A 76 12.81 4.74 0.34
CA ASP A 76 13.39 4.22 -0.89
C ASP A 76 12.37 3.28 -1.54
N GLY A 77 12.54 3.03 -2.83
CA GLY A 77 11.65 2.18 -3.58
C GLY A 77 10.46 2.91 -4.15
N ALA A 78 9.55 2.15 -4.76
CA ALA A 78 8.40 2.70 -5.44
C ALA A 78 7.16 1.84 -5.22
N THR A 79 6.00 2.49 -5.24
CA THR A 79 4.71 1.81 -5.19
C THR A 79 3.84 2.32 -6.32
N GLU A 80 3.14 1.40 -6.99
CA GLU A 80 2.29 1.73 -8.13
C GLU A 80 0.93 1.08 -7.98
N ILE A 81 -0.09 1.77 -8.45
CA ILE A 81 -1.47 1.27 -8.55
C ILE A 81 -1.85 1.38 -10.02
N PHE A 82 -2.14 0.23 -10.66
CA PHE A 82 -2.41 0.15 -12.09
C PHE A 82 -1.40 0.92 -12.94
N GLY A 83 -0.11 0.74 -12.63
CA GLY A 83 1.00 1.34 -13.36
C GLY A 83 1.29 2.79 -13.04
N ARG A 84 0.52 3.42 -12.17
CA ARG A 84 0.74 4.81 -11.76
C ARG A 84 1.32 4.87 -10.37
N ASN A 85 2.21 5.83 -10.14
CA ASN A 85 2.76 6.05 -8.80
C ASN A 85 1.63 6.26 -7.80
N SER A 86 1.64 5.51 -6.70
CA SER A 86 0.57 5.57 -5.70
C SER A 86 0.49 6.92 -4.98
N ARG A 87 1.49 7.77 -5.12
CA ARG A 87 1.48 9.14 -4.58
C ARG A 87 0.59 10.08 -5.40
N GLU A 88 0.30 9.73 -6.65
CA GLU A 88 -0.61 10.50 -7.48
C GLU A 88 -2.05 10.28 -7.02
N VAL A 89 -2.79 11.37 -6.89
CA VAL A 89 -4.20 11.31 -6.45
C VAL A 89 -5.02 10.44 -7.39
N GLU A 90 -4.80 10.56 -8.68
CA GLU A 90 -5.53 9.82 -9.72
C GLU A 90 -5.37 8.31 -9.59
N SER A 91 -4.22 7.84 -9.11
CA SER A 91 -3.98 6.41 -8.93
C SER A 91 -4.86 5.81 -7.83
N ARG A 92 -5.35 6.62 -6.90
CA ARG A 92 -6.11 6.18 -5.74
C ARG A 92 -7.61 6.37 -5.85
N GLU A 93 -8.08 6.94 -6.96
CA GLU A 93 -9.51 7.21 -7.14
C GLU A 93 -10.38 5.96 -7.10
N SER A 94 -9.84 4.83 -7.54
CA SER A 94 -10.54 3.54 -7.55
C SER A 94 -10.19 2.64 -6.37
N VAL A 95 -9.48 3.17 -5.36
CA VAL A 95 -9.01 2.38 -4.22
C VAL A 95 -9.89 2.59 -3.02
N GLY A 96 -10.33 1.48 -2.42
CA GLY A 96 -10.99 1.50 -1.12
C GLY A 96 -10.01 1.03 -0.04
N PHE A 97 -10.09 1.63 1.13
CA PHE A 97 -9.25 1.27 2.26
C PHE A 97 -10.06 1.14 3.54
N LEU A 98 -9.92 0.00 4.19
CA LEU A 98 -10.54 -0.24 5.49
C LEU A 98 -9.42 -0.50 6.50
N PRO A 99 -9.13 0.44 7.41
CA PRO A 99 -8.09 0.24 8.40
C PRO A 99 -8.51 -0.80 9.45
N GLU A 100 -7.52 -1.37 10.13
CA GLU A 100 -7.74 -2.37 11.19
C GLU A 100 -8.65 -1.85 12.29
N ASN A 101 -8.48 -0.59 12.69
CA ASN A 101 -9.31 0.10 13.67
C ASN A 101 -9.97 1.31 13.03
N PRO A 102 -11.04 1.12 12.23
CA PRO A 102 -11.68 2.22 11.56
C PRO A 102 -12.30 3.18 12.57
N TYR A 103 -12.11 4.49 12.29
CA TYR A 103 -12.65 5.54 13.12
C TYR A 103 -13.88 6.12 12.47
N PHE A 104 -15.04 5.88 13.07
CA PHE A 104 -16.30 6.37 12.55
C PHE A 104 -16.81 7.54 13.38
N TYR A 105 -17.41 8.50 12.72
CA TYR A 105 -18.05 9.62 13.41
C TYR A 105 -19.37 9.15 14.00
N LYS A 106 -19.53 9.34 15.31
CA LYS A 106 -20.72 8.84 16.03
C LYS A 106 -22.02 9.47 15.60
N PHE A 107 -21.96 10.67 15.02
CA PHE A 107 -23.15 11.39 14.57
C PHE A 107 -23.54 11.07 13.13
N LEU A 108 -22.77 10.24 12.43
CA LEU A 108 -23.09 9.84 11.06
C LEU A 108 -23.91 8.56 11.06
N THR A 109 -24.82 8.47 10.09
CA THR A 109 -25.51 7.20 9.80
C THR A 109 -24.54 6.24 9.15
N GLY A 110 -24.90 4.95 9.06
CA GLY A 110 -24.07 3.98 8.36
C GLY A 110 -23.80 4.38 6.90
N LEU A 111 -24.81 4.86 6.20
CA LEU A 111 -24.65 5.32 4.82
C LEU A 111 -23.72 6.53 4.71
N GLU A 112 -23.91 7.51 5.58
CA GLU A 112 -23.06 8.70 5.60
C GLU A 112 -21.60 8.33 5.88
N THR A 113 -21.37 7.37 6.78
CA THR A 113 -20.02 6.88 7.07
C THR A 113 -19.36 6.27 5.84
N VAL A 114 -20.10 5.45 5.10
CA VAL A 114 -19.59 4.83 3.87
C VAL A 114 -19.28 5.89 2.81
N GLU A 115 -20.13 6.88 2.66
CA GLU A 115 -19.92 7.98 1.71
C GLU A 115 -18.72 8.84 2.09
N PHE A 116 -18.48 9.02 3.40
CA PHE A 116 -17.34 9.81 3.89
C PHE A 116 -16.00 9.11 3.62
N PHE A 117 -15.94 7.80 3.84
CA PHE A 117 -14.75 7.01 3.61
C PHE A 117 -14.68 6.46 2.17
#